data_9b242e6947b91e65f3c5fe8b29be0f47
#
_entry.id   9b242e6947b91e65f3c5fe8b29be0f47
#
_cell.length_a   1.000
_cell.length_b   1.000
_cell.length_c   1.000
_cell.angle_alpha   90.00
_cell.angle_beta   90.00
_cell.angle_gamma   90.00
#
_symmetry.space_group_name_H-M   'P 1'
#
loop_
_entity.id
_entity.type
_entity.pdbx_description
1 polymer ?
#
loop_
_entity_poly.entity_id
_entity_poly.type
_entity_poly.pdbx_seq_one_letter_code
_entity_poly.pdbx_strand_id
1 'polypeptide(L)'
;MSSLTFLGATGTVTGSKYLLEAGGERLMIDCGLFQGLKELRLRNWSPLPIPPPSIQWLALTHAHLDHTGYIPRLVKDGFKGQVYASPATVDLSKLMLPDSGHLQEENAAYANKKGFSKHDPALPLYTYAEAVKSLESFRAIDESKPLELSSHFTLRCFSAGHILGARMIEVTVRENGSVKRILFSGDLGRFPQLILREPVVPEDGFDYLLLESTYGDRLHPRDDVGARLASIVESTAQRGGTVVIPSFAVGRTQELLYLFRELIEQGRMHSLPIHVDSPMAIDVTDLYRRHEEDYDLQTGALEAQGIKPFSPPDVHFDESVEDSKALNAVHYPIIIISASGMATGGRIVHHLQRCLPDHRNTILFVGFQAAGTRGRLIQAGQPVKMYGQYVNIRARIETLDNLSGHADYGEILGWLHKFQKAPGKTFLVHGEPAAAESLRQKVAQELQWDVSVASYLQKVQL
;
A
#
# COMPACT_ATOMS: atom_id res chain seq x y z
N MET A 1 10.14 -4.57 -32.33
CA MET A 1 9.56 -5.74 -31.60
C MET A 1 9.16 -5.27 -30.22
N SER A 2 7.91 -5.56 -29.84
CA SER A 2 7.40 -5.18 -28.53
C SER A 2 8.04 -6.00 -27.42
N SER A 3 8.23 -5.37 -26.24
CA SER A 3 8.85 -6.03 -25.10
C SER A 3 8.32 -5.52 -23.78
N LEU A 4 8.43 -6.38 -22.75
CA LEU A 4 8.17 -6.09 -21.35
C LEU A 4 9.46 -6.24 -20.55
N THR A 5 9.83 -5.23 -19.76
CA THR A 5 11.01 -5.25 -18.89
C THR A 5 10.61 -5.04 -17.44
N PHE A 6 11.10 -5.88 -16.51
CA PHE A 6 10.83 -5.82 -15.09
C PHE A 6 11.90 -4.95 -14.40
N LEU A 7 11.53 -3.75 -13.98
CA LEU A 7 12.44 -2.77 -13.38
C LEU A 7 12.35 -2.70 -11.84
N GLY A 8 11.45 -3.47 -11.24
CA GLY A 8 11.26 -3.51 -9.80
C GLY A 8 10.23 -4.55 -9.34
N ALA A 9 9.98 -4.60 -8.04
CA ALA A 9 9.09 -5.56 -7.37
C ALA A 9 9.33 -7.03 -7.78
N THR A 10 10.58 -7.39 -7.97
CA THR A 10 11.03 -8.76 -8.28
C THR A 10 11.88 -9.30 -7.14
N GLY A 11 11.38 -10.35 -6.46
CA GLY A 11 11.97 -10.86 -5.23
C GLY A 11 11.87 -9.89 -4.04
N THR A 12 10.95 -8.95 -4.10
CA THR A 12 10.65 -7.96 -3.06
C THR A 12 9.23 -7.43 -3.25
N VAL A 13 8.63 -6.94 -2.19
CA VAL A 13 7.30 -6.29 -2.16
C VAL A 13 7.38 -4.77 -2.33
N THR A 14 8.43 -4.24 -2.95
CA THR A 14 8.58 -2.79 -3.10
C THR A 14 9.23 -2.40 -4.43
N GLY A 15 8.99 -1.15 -4.86
CA GLY A 15 9.64 -0.58 -6.03
C GLY A 15 9.04 -1.00 -7.36
N SER A 16 7.74 -1.25 -7.40
CA SER A 16 7.00 -1.71 -8.58
C SER A 16 7.23 -0.79 -9.79
N LYS A 17 7.79 -1.35 -10.88
CA LYS A 17 8.06 -0.68 -12.14
C LYS A 17 8.14 -1.70 -13.27
N TYR A 18 7.28 -1.55 -14.26
CA TYR A 18 7.27 -2.42 -15.44
C TYR A 18 7.26 -1.56 -16.70
N LEU A 19 8.17 -1.83 -17.64
CA LEU A 19 8.30 -1.06 -18.87
C LEU A 19 7.82 -1.86 -20.07
N LEU A 20 6.87 -1.30 -20.80
CA LEU A 20 6.45 -1.78 -22.11
C LEU A 20 7.05 -0.91 -23.21
N GLU A 21 7.56 -1.54 -24.26
CA GLU A 21 8.10 -0.89 -25.46
C GLU A 21 7.40 -1.46 -26.69
N ALA A 22 6.88 -0.60 -27.56
CA ALA A 22 6.31 -0.96 -28.86
C ALA A 22 6.40 0.24 -29.83
N GLY A 23 6.75 0.00 -31.07
CA GLY A 23 6.82 1.05 -32.12
C GLY A 23 7.75 2.22 -31.80
N GLY A 24 8.75 2.04 -30.92
CA GLY A 24 9.63 3.09 -30.43
C GLY A 24 9.04 3.94 -29.29
N GLU A 25 7.82 3.63 -28.88
CA GLU A 25 7.12 4.26 -27.74
C GLU A 25 7.31 3.44 -26.46
N ARG A 26 7.20 4.11 -25.31
CA ARG A 26 7.40 3.52 -23.97
C ARG A 26 6.28 3.89 -23.02
N LEU A 27 5.65 2.86 -22.46
CA LEU A 27 4.67 2.94 -21.38
C LEU A 27 5.26 2.27 -20.15
N MET A 28 5.25 2.95 -19.01
CA MET A 28 5.61 2.36 -17.73
C MET A 28 4.34 2.10 -16.90
N ILE A 29 4.26 0.91 -16.28
CA ILE A 29 3.23 0.58 -15.30
C ILE A 29 3.88 0.65 -13.92
N ASP A 30 3.33 1.48 -13.06
CA ASP A 30 3.83 1.87 -11.75
C ASP A 30 5.24 2.47 -11.76
N CYS A 31 5.55 3.26 -10.74
CA CYS A 31 6.85 3.89 -10.57
C CYS A 31 7.13 4.09 -9.07
N GLY A 32 7.31 2.98 -8.36
CA GLY A 32 7.37 2.94 -6.91
C GLY A 32 8.77 3.12 -6.32
N LEU A 33 8.83 3.49 -5.05
CA LEU A 33 10.05 3.50 -4.24
C LEU A 33 10.40 2.09 -3.77
N PHE A 34 11.68 1.74 -3.85
CA PHE A 34 12.21 0.63 -3.06
C PHE A 34 12.29 1.04 -1.58
N GLN A 35 11.76 0.19 -0.71
CA GLN A 35 11.71 0.40 0.74
C GLN A 35 12.37 -0.78 1.48
N GLY A 36 12.43 -0.71 2.82
CA GLY A 36 12.96 -1.80 3.66
C GLY A 36 14.48 -1.92 3.64
N LEU A 37 15.03 -2.98 3.08
CA LEU A 37 16.45 -3.30 3.10
C LEU A 37 17.32 -2.20 2.48
N LYS A 38 18.50 -1.98 3.05
CA LYS A 38 19.42 -0.91 2.61
C LYS A 38 19.80 -1.05 1.14
N GLU A 39 20.07 -2.25 0.68
CA GLU A 39 20.45 -2.54 -0.70
C GLU A 39 19.33 -2.16 -1.70
N LEU A 40 18.07 -2.39 -1.33
CA LEU A 40 16.92 -2.00 -2.12
C LEU A 40 16.79 -0.47 -2.14
N ARG A 41 16.87 0.19 -0.99
CA ARG A 41 16.79 1.66 -0.89
C ARG A 41 17.88 2.36 -1.70
N LEU A 42 19.06 1.76 -1.82
CA LEU A 42 20.14 2.30 -2.65
C LEU A 42 19.80 2.30 -4.14
N ARG A 43 18.92 1.39 -4.61
CA ARG A 43 18.44 1.41 -6.00
C ARG A 43 17.66 2.68 -6.36
N ASN A 44 17.02 3.34 -5.40
CA ASN A 44 16.35 4.63 -5.63
C ASN A 44 17.33 5.75 -6.04
N TRP A 45 18.59 5.62 -5.68
CA TRP A 45 19.64 6.59 -6.00
C TRP A 45 20.38 6.27 -7.30
N SER A 46 20.24 5.04 -7.78
CA SER A 46 20.83 4.63 -9.05
C SER A 46 19.99 5.15 -10.23
N PRO A 47 20.62 5.57 -11.33
CA PRO A 47 19.88 5.93 -12.54
C PRO A 47 18.99 4.77 -13.02
N LEU A 48 17.83 5.10 -13.56
CA LEU A 48 17.04 4.11 -14.28
C LEU A 48 17.82 3.60 -15.50
N PRO A 49 17.67 2.32 -15.88
CA PRO A 49 18.36 1.74 -17.03
C PRO A 49 17.87 2.31 -18.38
N ILE A 50 16.88 3.18 -18.33
CA ILE A 50 16.31 3.91 -19.48
C ILE A 50 16.27 5.41 -19.17
N PRO A 51 16.50 6.29 -20.15
CA PRO A 51 16.39 7.74 -19.93
C PRO A 51 14.94 8.14 -19.62
N PRO A 52 14.65 8.80 -18.48
CA PRO A 52 13.30 9.26 -18.13
C PRO A 52 12.60 10.09 -19.23
N PRO A 53 13.29 10.99 -19.99
CA PRO A 53 12.67 11.70 -21.09
C PRO A 53 12.16 10.83 -22.24
N SER A 54 12.56 9.58 -22.32
CA SER A 54 12.14 8.65 -23.38
C SER A 54 10.85 7.89 -23.05
N ILE A 55 10.27 8.10 -21.86
CA ILE A 55 9.00 7.50 -21.44
C ILE A 55 7.89 8.49 -21.78
N GLN A 56 6.89 8.07 -22.56
CA GLN A 56 5.78 8.91 -22.97
C GLN A 56 4.64 8.88 -21.97
N TRP A 57 4.38 7.70 -21.39
CA TRP A 57 3.25 7.51 -20.49
C TRP A 57 3.63 6.64 -19.29
N LEU A 58 2.92 6.91 -18.20
CA LEU A 58 2.93 6.12 -16.99
C LEU A 58 1.48 5.83 -16.60
N ALA A 59 1.15 4.58 -16.25
CA ALA A 59 -0.16 4.22 -15.71
C ALA A 59 0.03 3.59 -14.32
N LEU A 60 -0.80 4.00 -13.35
CA LEU A 60 -0.68 3.60 -11.96
C LEU A 60 -1.80 2.63 -11.58
N THR A 61 -1.42 1.55 -10.95
CA THR A 61 -2.37 0.60 -10.38
C THR A 61 -3.05 1.17 -9.14
N HIS A 62 -2.30 1.79 -8.23
CA HIS A 62 -2.82 2.42 -7.01
C HIS A 62 -1.79 3.38 -6.38
N ALA A 63 -2.18 4.03 -5.26
CA ALA A 63 -1.45 5.17 -4.73
C ALA A 63 -0.32 4.85 -3.75
N HIS A 64 -0.11 3.60 -3.29
CA HIS A 64 0.97 3.29 -2.34
C HIS A 64 2.34 3.74 -2.87
N LEU A 65 3.25 4.13 -1.97
CA LEU A 65 4.55 4.70 -2.33
C LEU A 65 5.48 3.71 -3.03
N ASP A 66 5.31 2.43 -2.84
CA ASP A 66 6.03 1.36 -3.56
C ASP A 66 5.49 1.13 -4.97
N HIS A 67 4.42 1.86 -5.38
CA HIS A 67 3.87 1.94 -6.73
C HIS A 67 3.96 3.35 -7.34
N THR A 68 4.03 4.41 -6.53
CA THR A 68 4.00 5.81 -7.01
C THR A 68 5.19 6.65 -6.58
N GLY A 69 5.84 6.30 -5.48
CA GLY A 69 6.72 7.19 -4.73
C GLY A 69 8.03 7.58 -5.45
N TYR A 70 8.38 6.96 -6.59
CA TYR A 70 9.54 7.36 -7.39
C TYR A 70 9.18 8.40 -8.47
N ILE A 71 7.90 8.70 -8.68
CA ILE A 71 7.45 9.64 -9.72
C ILE A 71 8.08 11.04 -9.57
N PRO A 72 8.15 11.66 -8.37
CA PRO A 72 8.81 12.96 -8.24
C PRO A 72 10.29 12.92 -8.69
N ARG A 73 10.98 11.84 -8.38
CA ARG A 73 12.37 11.63 -8.84
C ARG A 73 12.41 11.44 -10.35
N LEU A 74 11.50 10.67 -10.92
CA LEU A 74 11.40 10.47 -12.38
C LEU A 74 11.19 11.80 -13.12
N VAL A 75 10.30 12.66 -12.61
CA VAL A 75 10.05 14.02 -13.17
C VAL A 75 11.29 14.91 -13.02
N LYS A 76 11.94 14.90 -11.85
CA LYS A 76 13.22 15.60 -11.62
C LYS A 76 14.29 15.17 -12.61
N ASP A 77 14.36 13.89 -12.95
CA ASP A 77 15.32 13.31 -13.90
C ASP A 77 14.89 13.49 -15.37
N GLY A 78 13.81 14.24 -15.63
CA GLY A 78 13.43 14.73 -16.96
C GLY A 78 12.25 14.04 -17.64
N PHE A 79 11.47 13.22 -16.95
CA PHE A 79 10.19 12.73 -17.45
C PHE A 79 9.24 13.90 -17.75
N LYS A 80 8.60 13.89 -18.92
CA LYS A 80 7.66 14.93 -19.39
C LYS A 80 6.33 14.36 -19.88
N GLY A 81 6.15 13.05 -19.73
CA GLY A 81 4.94 12.35 -20.14
C GLY A 81 3.75 12.59 -19.20
N GLN A 82 2.66 11.87 -19.47
CA GLN A 82 1.46 11.90 -18.63
C GLN A 82 1.42 10.69 -17.71
N VAL A 83 0.90 10.90 -16.49
CA VAL A 83 0.67 9.86 -15.49
C VAL A 83 -0.84 9.62 -15.38
N TYR A 84 -1.30 8.47 -15.78
CA TYR A 84 -2.70 8.08 -15.79
C TYR A 84 -3.04 7.19 -14.60
N ALA A 85 -4.15 7.47 -13.91
CA ALA A 85 -4.64 6.69 -12.79
C ALA A 85 -6.15 6.85 -12.61
N SER A 86 -6.78 6.02 -11.77
CA SER A 86 -8.15 6.25 -11.33
C SER A 86 -8.30 7.62 -10.64
N PRO A 87 -9.49 8.24 -10.63
CA PRO A 87 -9.70 9.52 -9.94
C PRO A 87 -9.24 9.50 -8.48
N ALA A 88 -9.59 8.46 -7.73
CA ALA A 88 -9.21 8.32 -6.33
C ALA A 88 -7.69 8.12 -6.14
N THR A 89 -7.01 7.37 -7.02
CA THR A 89 -5.54 7.24 -7.00
C THR A 89 -4.86 8.58 -7.28
N VAL A 90 -5.40 9.39 -8.19
CA VAL A 90 -4.89 10.77 -8.42
C VAL A 90 -5.01 11.60 -7.17
N ASP A 91 -6.17 11.59 -6.50
CA ASP A 91 -6.40 12.41 -5.30
C ASP A 91 -5.56 11.92 -4.11
N LEU A 92 -5.42 10.62 -3.91
CA LEU A 92 -4.50 10.06 -2.91
C LEU A 92 -3.04 10.44 -3.17
N SER A 93 -2.61 10.43 -4.44
CA SER A 93 -1.25 10.81 -4.82
C SER A 93 -0.94 12.28 -4.49
N LYS A 94 -1.95 13.17 -4.55
CA LYS A 94 -1.82 14.58 -4.15
C LYS A 94 -1.53 14.76 -2.66
N LEU A 95 -1.91 13.80 -1.83
CA LEU A 95 -1.58 13.78 -0.39
C LEU A 95 -0.24 13.08 -0.15
N MET A 96 -0.07 11.86 -0.70
CA MET A 96 1.03 10.98 -0.34
C MET A 96 2.39 11.42 -0.89
N LEU A 97 2.46 11.93 -2.12
CA LEU A 97 3.75 12.30 -2.71
C LEU A 97 4.37 13.54 -2.04
N PRO A 98 3.62 14.63 -1.76
CA PRO A 98 4.16 15.76 -1.00
C PRO A 98 4.58 15.39 0.42
N ASP A 99 3.78 14.60 1.14
CA ASP A 99 4.13 14.12 2.48
C ASP A 99 5.42 13.28 2.46
N SER A 100 5.56 12.37 1.48
CA SER A 100 6.80 11.61 1.30
C SER A 100 8.01 12.53 1.06
N GLY A 101 7.86 13.59 0.27
CA GLY A 101 8.89 14.60 0.05
C GLY A 101 9.29 15.32 1.34
N HIS A 102 8.30 15.79 2.09
CA HIS A 102 8.49 16.43 3.39
C HIS A 102 9.23 15.55 4.39
N LEU A 103 8.79 14.30 4.55
CA LEU A 103 9.45 13.34 5.44
C LEU A 103 10.91 13.06 5.03
N GLN A 104 11.22 13.05 3.74
CA GLN A 104 12.59 12.88 3.25
C GLN A 104 13.45 14.11 3.56
N GLU A 105 12.91 15.34 3.43
CA GLU A 105 13.60 16.58 3.83
C GLU A 105 13.88 16.62 5.32
N GLU A 106 12.91 16.27 6.16
CA GLU A 106 13.10 16.18 7.62
C GLU A 106 14.19 15.15 7.99
N ASN A 107 14.16 13.97 7.37
CA ASN A 107 15.15 12.93 7.60
C ASN A 107 16.57 13.39 7.19
N ALA A 108 16.71 14.07 6.06
CA ALA A 108 17.97 14.62 5.61
C ALA A 108 18.48 15.73 6.53
N ALA A 109 17.61 16.66 6.94
CA ALA A 109 17.93 17.72 7.90
C ALA A 109 18.36 17.15 9.27
N TYR A 110 17.64 16.14 9.76
CA TYR A 110 18.00 15.46 11.01
C TYR A 110 19.35 14.73 10.92
N ALA A 111 19.62 14.04 9.80
CA ALA A 111 20.90 13.36 9.55
C ALA A 111 22.07 14.35 9.53
N ASN A 112 21.90 15.50 8.89
CA ASN A 112 22.89 16.59 8.86
C ASN A 112 23.12 17.17 10.26
N LYS A 113 22.04 17.48 11.00
CA LYS A 113 22.14 18.01 12.37
C LYS A 113 22.86 17.06 13.33
N LYS A 114 22.73 15.74 13.14
CA LYS A 114 23.34 14.72 14.01
C LYS A 114 24.69 14.19 13.50
N GLY A 115 25.09 14.52 12.27
CA GLY A 115 26.36 14.12 11.69
C GLY A 115 26.54 12.59 11.50
N PHE A 116 25.43 11.82 11.37
CA PHE A 116 25.53 10.36 11.19
C PHE A 116 25.44 9.91 9.73
N SER A 117 25.16 10.82 8.81
CA SER A 117 25.15 10.52 7.38
C SER A 117 26.55 10.27 6.86
N LYS A 118 26.69 9.34 5.90
CA LYS A 118 27.92 9.16 5.12
C LYS A 118 28.08 10.21 4.01
N HIS A 119 27.03 10.97 3.73
CA HIS A 119 26.99 12.03 2.73
C HIS A 119 26.98 13.39 3.43
N ASP A 120 27.75 14.32 2.93
CA ASP A 120 27.86 15.68 3.47
C ASP A 120 27.64 16.70 2.33
N PRO A 121 26.47 17.35 2.28
CA PRO A 121 25.29 17.09 3.13
C PRO A 121 24.48 15.84 2.71
N ALA A 122 23.73 15.28 3.66
CA ALA A 122 22.66 14.34 3.34
C ALA A 122 21.56 15.10 2.58
N LEU A 123 21.08 14.53 1.48
CA LEU A 123 20.05 15.12 0.63
C LEU A 123 18.80 14.21 0.59
N PRO A 124 17.58 14.76 0.44
CA PRO A 124 16.42 13.98 0.11
C PRO A 124 16.50 13.48 -1.34
N LEU A 125 15.86 12.36 -1.66
CA LEU A 125 15.75 11.86 -3.03
C LEU A 125 14.98 12.86 -3.90
N TYR A 126 13.94 13.46 -3.32
CA TYR A 126 13.19 14.61 -3.82
C TYR A 126 12.61 15.42 -2.65
N THR A 127 12.34 16.69 -2.91
CA THR A 127 11.76 17.63 -1.96
C THR A 127 10.24 17.64 -2.03
N TYR A 128 9.59 18.27 -1.05
CA TYR A 128 8.16 18.58 -1.09
C TYR A 128 7.77 19.33 -2.38
N ALA A 129 8.53 20.37 -2.74
CA ALA A 129 8.26 21.17 -3.93
C ALA A 129 8.38 20.37 -5.23
N GLU A 130 9.36 19.48 -5.34
CA GLU A 130 9.52 18.57 -6.47
C GLU A 130 8.38 17.55 -6.56
N ALA A 131 7.88 17.07 -5.41
CA ALA A 131 6.72 16.20 -5.36
C ALA A 131 5.44 16.92 -5.83
N VAL A 132 5.17 18.13 -5.31
CA VAL A 132 4.03 18.95 -5.77
C VAL A 132 4.10 19.21 -7.28
N LYS A 133 5.27 19.59 -7.80
CA LYS A 133 5.47 19.80 -9.24
C LYS A 133 5.16 18.54 -10.07
N SER A 134 5.50 17.37 -9.58
CA SER A 134 5.26 16.12 -10.32
C SER A 134 3.77 15.83 -10.55
N LEU A 135 2.90 16.34 -9.68
CA LEU A 135 1.44 16.17 -9.78
C LEU A 135 0.82 16.87 -11.00
N GLU A 136 1.51 17.83 -11.61
CA GLU A 136 1.06 18.49 -12.84
C GLU A 136 0.94 17.51 -14.02
N SER A 137 1.67 16.39 -13.99
CA SER A 137 1.61 15.33 -14.99
C SER A 137 0.43 14.37 -14.85
N PHE A 138 -0.27 14.37 -13.71
CA PHE A 138 -1.33 13.40 -13.41
C PHE A 138 -2.63 13.71 -14.16
N ARG A 139 -3.27 12.64 -14.65
CA ARG A 139 -4.57 12.66 -15.34
C ARG A 139 -5.44 11.53 -14.84
N ALA A 140 -6.68 11.83 -14.48
CA ALA A 140 -7.67 10.81 -14.15
C ALA A 140 -8.14 10.11 -15.44
N ILE A 141 -8.30 8.78 -15.35
CA ILE A 141 -8.85 7.94 -16.43
C ILE A 141 -10.38 7.94 -16.31
N ASP A 142 -11.05 8.07 -17.46
CA ASP A 142 -12.46 7.70 -17.59
C ASP A 142 -12.54 6.17 -17.72
N GLU A 143 -12.87 5.50 -16.62
CA GLU A 143 -12.89 4.02 -16.54
C GLU A 143 -14.07 3.38 -17.30
N SER A 144 -15.03 4.16 -17.78
CA SER A 144 -16.18 3.66 -18.55
C SER A 144 -15.81 3.14 -19.94
N LYS A 145 -14.61 3.47 -20.43
CA LYS A 145 -14.12 3.13 -21.76
C LYS A 145 -12.61 2.91 -21.80
N PRO A 146 -12.11 2.17 -22.81
CA PRO A 146 -10.67 2.05 -23.05
C PRO A 146 -10.04 3.41 -23.35
N LEU A 147 -8.85 3.65 -22.78
CA LEU A 147 -8.02 4.83 -23.05
C LEU A 147 -6.99 4.48 -24.13
N GLU A 148 -7.14 5.06 -25.31
CA GLU A 148 -6.14 4.95 -26.38
C GLU A 148 -5.04 5.97 -26.15
N LEU A 149 -3.82 5.50 -25.85
CA LEU A 149 -2.63 6.34 -25.70
C LEU A 149 -1.97 6.62 -27.06
N SER A 150 -1.96 5.61 -27.93
CA SER A 150 -1.43 5.68 -29.29
C SER A 150 -1.97 4.51 -30.14
N SER A 151 -1.50 4.39 -31.38
CA SER A 151 -1.78 3.21 -32.20
C SER A 151 -1.21 1.91 -31.62
N HIS A 152 -0.22 2.01 -30.72
CA HIS A 152 0.46 0.86 -30.10
C HIS A 152 -0.11 0.48 -28.73
N PHE A 153 -0.62 1.42 -27.95
CA PHE A 153 -1.04 1.19 -26.58
C PHE A 153 -2.49 1.63 -26.30
N THR A 154 -3.28 0.71 -25.73
CA THR A 154 -4.63 0.99 -25.19
C THR A 154 -4.70 0.44 -23.78
N LEU A 155 -5.30 1.20 -22.84
CA LEU A 155 -5.49 0.83 -21.44
C LEU A 155 -6.96 0.54 -21.13
N ARG A 156 -7.20 -0.44 -20.26
CA ARG A 156 -8.48 -0.68 -19.55
C ARG A 156 -8.20 -0.91 -18.08
N CYS A 157 -9.09 -0.47 -17.22
CA CYS A 157 -8.97 -0.62 -15.77
C CYS A 157 -10.07 -1.52 -15.21
N PHE A 158 -9.74 -2.31 -14.17
CA PHE A 158 -10.67 -3.15 -13.43
C PHE A 158 -10.43 -2.97 -11.94
N SER A 159 -11.45 -3.03 -11.09
CA SER A 159 -11.28 -2.96 -9.63
C SER A 159 -10.32 -4.05 -9.15
N ALA A 160 -9.30 -3.65 -8.37
CA ALA A 160 -8.37 -4.54 -7.69
C ALA A 160 -8.72 -4.77 -6.21
N GLY A 161 -9.64 -3.97 -5.65
CA GLY A 161 -10.15 -4.13 -4.28
C GLY A 161 -9.12 -3.97 -3.16
N HIS A 162 -7.93 -3.43 -3.45
CA HIS A 162 -6.84 -3.35 -2.46
C HIS A 162 -6.94 -2.13 -1.54
N ILE A 163 -6.91 -0.94 -2.11
CA ILE A 163 -7.18 0.35 -1.45
C ILE A 163 -8.09 1.19 -2.33
N LEU A 164 -8.57 2.31 -1.81
CA LEU A 164 -9.35 3.28 -2.57
C LEU A 164 -8.65 3.61 -3.89
N GLY A 165 -9.36 3.52 -5.00
CA GLY A 165 -8.84 3.78 -6.33
C GLY A 165 -7.97 2.68 -6.94
N ALA A 166 -7.71 1.58 -6.24
CA ALA A 166 -6.84 0.51 -6.76
C ALA A 166 -7.45 -0.19 -7.97
N ARG A 167 -6.65 -0.31 -9.04
CA ARG A 167 -7.05 -0.93 -10.30
C ARG A 167 -6.02 -1.94 -10.79
N MET A 168 -6.53 -3.04 -11.33
CA MET A 168 -5.76 -3.84 -12.28
C MET A 168 -5.75 -3.09 -13.61
N ILE A 169 -4.63 -3.15 -14.33
CA ILE A 169 -4.47 -2.48 -15.61
C ILE A 169 -4.26 -3.51 -16.71
N GLU A 170 -5.18 -3.55 -17.68
CA GLU A 170 -4.98 -4.23 -18.93
C GLU A 170 -4.30 -3.28 -19.92
N VAL A 171 -3.22 -3.75 -20.55
CA VAL A 171 -2.58 -3.07 -21.66
C VAL A 171 -2.73 -3.92 -22.92
N THR A 172 -3.37 -3.37 -23.93
CA THR A 172 -3.31 -3.95 -25.29
C THR A 172 -2.14 -3.32 -26.03
N VAL A 173 -1.18 -4.16 -26.43
CA VAL A 173 -0.01 -3.78 -27.21
C VAL A 173 -0.18 -4.23 -28.66
N ARG A 174 -0.04 -3.28 -29.62
CA ARG A 174 -0.15 -3.57 -31.06
C ARG A 174 1.16 -3.21 -31.75
N GLU A 175 1.74 -4.18 -32.45
CA GLU A 175 2.94 -3.95 -33.26
C GLU A 175 3.02 -4.95 -34.41
N ASN A 176 3.30 -4.49 -35.63
CA ASN A 176 3.51 -5.31 -36.83
C ASN A 176 2.41 -6.35 -37.08
N GLY A 177 1.14 -5.99 -36.84
CA GLY A 177 0.00 -6.89 -36.99
C GLY A 177 -0.22 -7.86 -35.84
N SER A 178 0.70 -7.92 -34.87
CA SER A 178 0.49 -8.67 -33.63
C SER A 178 -0.29 -7.82 -32.62
N VAL A 179 -1.19 -8.47 -31.88
CA VAL A 179 -1.91 -7.88 -30.75
C VAL A 179 -1.66 -8.73 -29.52
N LYS A 180 -1.16 -8.13 -28.46
CA LYS A 180 -0.92 -8.77 -27.17
C LYS A 180 -1.69 -8.08 -26.06
N ARG A 181 -2.32 -8.84 -25.19
CA ARG A 181 -3.07 -8.34 -24.03
C ARG A 181 -2.35 -8.77 -22.77
N ILE A 182 -2.01 -7.78 -21.94
CA ILE A 182 -1.23 -7.98 -20.71
C ILE A 182 -2.05 -7.42 -19.56
N LEU A 183 -2.32 -8.24 -18.54
CA LEU A 183 -2.96 -7.81 -17.31
C LEU A 183 -1.90 -7.64 -16.22
N PHE A 184 -1.87 -6.46 -15.63
CA PHE A 184 -1.11 -6.14 -14.42
C PHE A 184 -2.09 -6.16 -13.25
N SER A 185 -1.92 -7.08 -12.31
CA SER A 185 -2.81 -7.18 -11.15
C SER A 185 -2.73 -5.95 -10.24
N GLY A 186 -1.58 -5.24 -10.23
CA GLY A 186 -1.24 -4.42 -9.09
C GLY A 186 -1.28 -5.27 -7.82
N ASP A 187 -1.70 -4.68 -6.73
CA ASP A 187 -1.97 -5.39 -5.49
C ASP A 187 -3.44 -5.80 -5.44
N LEU A 188 -3.71 -7.07 -5.19
CA LEU A 188 -5.05 -7.63 -5.12
C LEU A 188 -5.59 -7.55 -3.69
N GLY A 189 -6.80 -7.05 -3.56
CA GLY A 189 -7.53 -7.00 -2.30
C GLY A 189 -8.05 -8.37 -1.86
N ARG A 190 -8.64 -8.38 -0.67
CA ARG A 190 -9.20 -9.55 -0.01
C ARG A 190 -10.53 -10.01 -0.63
N PHE A 191 -10.95 -11.22 -0.27
CA PHE A 191 -12.24 -11.82 -0.59
C PHE A 191 -12.85 -12.47 0.68
N PRO A 192 -13.88 -11.85 1.33
CA PRO A 192 -14.49 -10.56 1.00
C PRO A 192 -13.68 -9.34 1.45
N GLN A 193 -13.98 -8.19 0.87
CA GLN A 193 -13.54 -6.88 1.34
C GLN A 193 -14.52 -6.31 2.39
N LEU A 194 -14.01 -5.41 3.27
CA LEU A 194 -14.82 -4.78 4.33
C LEU A 194 -15.54 -3.50 3.87
N ILE A 195 -14.97 -2.79 2.92
CA ILE A 195 -15.40 -1.43 2.55
C ILE A 195 -15.53 -1.31 1.03
N LEU A 196 -14.55 -1.85 0.32
CA LEU A 196 -14.37 -1.65 -1.12
C LEU A 196 -14.95 -2.83 -1.90
N ARG A 197 -15.18 -2.61 -3.20
CA ARG A 197 -15.53 -3.71 -4.11
C ARG A 197 -14.43 -4.75 -4.16
N GLU A 198 -14.80 -6.01 -4.22
CA GLU A 198 -13.87 -7.10 -4.46
C GLU A 198 -13.13 -6.96 -5.80
N PRO A 199 -11.94 -7.58 -5.93
CA PRO A 199 -11.27 -7.66 -7.23
C PRO A 199 -12.17 -8.26 -8.30
N VAL A 200 -12.32 -7.56 -9.41
CA VAL A 200 -13.08 -8.05 -10.57
C VAL A 200 -12.33 -9.19 -11.23
N VAL A 201 -13.05 -10.17 -11.74
CA VAL A 201 -12.49 -11.20 -12.62
C VAL A 201 -12.70 -10.76 -14.06
N PRO A 202 -11.64 -10.44 -14.81
CA PRO A 202 -11.79 -10.08 -16.21
C PRO A 202 -12.32 -11.27 -17.03
N GLU A 203 -13.32 -11.04 -17.88
CA GLU A 203 -13.96 -12.11 -18.67
C GLU A 203 -13.08 -12.62 -19.83
N ASP A 204 -12.15 -11.79 -20.29
CA ASP A 204 -11.36 -12.06 -21.50
C ASP A 204 -10.00 -12.73 -21.16
N GLY A 205 -9.52 -13.60 -22.06
CA GLY A 205 -8.20 -14.21 -21.97
C GLY A 205 -7.06 -13.23 -22.25
N PHE A 206 -5.94 -13.36 -21.54
CA PHE A 206 -4.74 -12.55 -21.68
C PHE A 206 -3.57 -13.39 -22.25
N ASP A 207 -2.67 -12.75 -23.02
CA ASP A 207 -1.40 -13.38 -23.41
C ASP A 207 -0.47 -13.43 -22.21
N TYR A 208 -0.46 -12.39 -21.38
CA TYR A 208 0.41 -12.29 -20.20
C TYR A 208 -0.37 -11.79 -18.99
N LEU A 209 -0.03 -12.35 -17.82
CA LEU A 209 -0.49 -11.88 -16.51
C LEU A 209 0.73 -11.57 -15.63
N LEU A 210 0.83 -10.36 -15.10
CA LEU A 210 1.72 -10.02 -14.00
C LEU A 210 0.90 -10.06 -12.72
N LEU A 211 1.25 -10.95 -11.80
CA LEU A 211 0.46 -11.26 -10.60
C LEU A 211 1.28 -11.01 -9.35
N GLU A 212 0.72 -10.28 -8.39
CA GLU A 212 1.34 -10.13 -7.07
C GLU A 212 1.48 -11.47 -6.35
N SER A 213 2.41 -11.52 -5.39
CA SER A 213 2.70 -12.74 -4.62
C SER A 213 3.07 -12.45 -3.16
N THR A 214 2.57 -11.35 -2.60
CA THR A 214 2.88 -10.88 -1.23
C THR A 214 2.61 -11.95 -0.17
N TYR A 215 1.47 -12.63 -0.24
CA TYR A 215 1.07 -13.72 0.65
C TYR A 215 0.99 -15.08 -0.07
N GLY A 216 1.89 -15.31 -1.00
CA GLY A 216 1.93 -16.55 -1.80
C GLY A 216 2.27 -17.82 -1.01
N ASP A 217 2.75 -17.68 0.24
CA ASP A 217 3.21 -18.78 1.10
C ASP A 217 2.27 -19.07 2.27
N ARG A 218 1.24 -18.26 2.51
CA ARG A 218 0.38 -18.38 3.71
C ARG A 218 -1.07 -18.05 3.44
N LEU A 219 -1.95 -18.53 4.32
CA LEU A 219 -3.36 -18.17 4.41
C LEU A 219 -3.56 -17.16 5.54
N HIS A 220 -4.55 -16.30 5.39
CA HIS A 220 -5.01 -15.49 6.48
C HIS A 220 -5.82 -16.32 7.48
N PRO A 221 -5.71 -16.02 8.79
CA PRO A 221 -6.60 -16.61 9.80
C PRO A 221 -8.08 -16.35 9.41
N ARG A 222 -8.94 -17.33 9.69
CA ARG A 222 -10.39 -17.24 9.43
C ARG A 222 -11.22 -16.94 10.67
N ASP A 223 -10.56 -16.63 11.78
CA ASP A 223 -11.19 -16.26 13.04
C ASP A 223 -11.90 -14.89 12.92
N ASP A 224 -12.90 -14.67 13.78
CA ASP A 224 -13.62 -13.40 13.85
C ASP A 224 -12.68 -12.27 14.28
N VAL A 225 -12.24 -11.47 13.32
CA VAL A 225 -11.34 -10.33 13.55
C VAL A 225 -11.94 -9.31 14.52
N GLY A 226 -13.27 -9.10 14.45
CA GLY A 226 -13.98 -8.19 15.33
C GLY A 226 -13.96 -8.67 16.78
N ALA A 227 -14.25 -9.94 17.02
CA ALA A 227 -14.18 -10.52 18.36
C ALA A 227 -12.78 -10.44 18.95
N ARG A 228 -11.76 -10.68 18.13
CA ARG A 228 -10.36 -10.60 18.55
C ARG A 228 -9.94 -9.16 18.86
N LEU A 229 -10.32 -8.21 18.01
CA LEU A 229 -10.08 -6.77 18.22
C LEU A 229 -10.74 -6.28 19.53
N ALA A 230 -12.03 -6.60 19.73
CA ALA A 230 -12.77 -6.27 20.95
C ALA A 230 -12.08 -6.85 22.22
N SER A 231 -11.68 -8.13 22.19
CA SER A 231 -11.00 -8.78 23.31
C SER A 231 -9.66 -8.10 23.66
N ILE A 232 -8.87 -7.70 22.66
CA ILE A 232 -7.59 -6.98 22.86
C ILE A 232 -7.86 -5.62 23.52
N VAL A 233 -8.83 -4.87 23.01
CA VAL A 233 -9.19 -3.54 23.52
C VAL A 233 -9.71 -3.64 24.97
N GLU A 234 -10.68 -4.51 25.23
CA GLU A 234 -11.27 -4.68 26.55
C GLU A 234 -10.26 -5.17 27.59
N SER A 235 -9.43 -6.16 27.25
CA SER A 235 -8.38 -6.63 28.16
C SER A 235 -7.34 -5.57 28.48
N THR A 236 -7.06 -4.66 27.55
CA THR A 236 -6.15 -3.54 27.77
C THR A 236 -6.81 -2.46 28.64
N ALA A 237 -8.08 -2.16 28.39
CA ALA A 237 -8.86 -1.22 29.21
C ALA A 237 -8.98 -1.69 30.67
N GLN A 238 -9.22 -2.99 30.91
CA GLN A 238 -9.26 -3.57 32.26
C GLN A 238 -7.95 -3.39 33.03
N ARG A 239 -6.81 -3.31 32.34
CA ARG A 239 -5.50 -3.01 32.95
C ARG A 239 -5.24 -1.51 33.12
N GLY A 240 -6.18 -0.64 32.71
CA GLY A 240 -6.00 0.82 32.69
C GLY A 240 -4.96 1.28 31.66
N GLY A 241 -4.75 0.53 30.59
CA GLY A 241 -3.75 0.78 29.55
C GLY A 241 -4.32 1.43 28.29
N THR A 242 -3.42 1.84 27.42
CA THR A 242 -3.69 2.39 26.10
C THR A 242 -3.44 1.33 25.02
N VAL A 243 -4.33 1.21 24.04
CA VAL A 243 -4.08 0.45 22.80
C VAL A 243 -3.47 1.38 21.79
N VAL A 244 -2.24 1.11 21.36
CA VAL A 244 -1.55 1.88 20.30
C VAL A 244 -1.50 1.03 19.04
N ILE A 245 -2.06 1.55 17.94
CA ILE A 245 -2.19 0.84 16.67
C ILE A 245 -1.37 1.56 15.60
N PRO A 246 -0.14 1.09 15.28
CA PRO A 246 0.58 1.53 14.09
C PRO A 246 -0.25 1.16 12.86
N SER A 247 -0.68 2.16 12.09
CA SER A 247 -1.59 1.97 10.96
C SER A 247 -1.10 2.69 9.71
N PHE A 248 -1.35 2.10 8.54
CA PHE A 248 -1.21 2.84 7.28
C PHE A 248 -2.33 3.88 7.19
N ALA A 249 -1.96 5.08 6.73
CA ALA A 249 -2.91 6.18 6.58
C ALA A 249 -3.99 5.87 5.54
N VAL A 250 -3.65 5.09 4.50
CA VAL A 250 -4.55 4.68 3.43
C VAL A 250 -4.99 3.24 3.63
N GLY A 251 -6.28 3.00 3.64
CA GLY A 251 -6.94 1.69 3.73
C GLY A 251 -7.09 1.21 5.17
N ARG A 252 -5.99 0.93 5.86
CA ARG A 252 -6.00 0.29 7.18
C ARG A 252 -6.67 1.11 8.27
N THR A 253 -6.42 2.41 8.31
CA THR A 253 -7.07 3.30 9.29
C THR A 253 -8.58 3.32 9.08
N GLN A 254 -9.06 3.37 7.83
CA GLN A 254 -10.47 3.38 7.50
C GLN A 254 -11.15 2.05 7.84
N GLU A 255 -10.49 0.92 7.59
CA GLU A 255 -11.00 -0.40 8.00
C GLU A 255 -11.12 -0.53 9.53
N LEU A 256 -10.15 -0.02 10.29
CA LEU A 256 -10.23 0.01 11.75
C LEU A 256 -11.40 0.87 12.24
N LEU A 257 -11.58 2.07 11.68
CA LEU A 257 -12.70 2.94 12.02
C LEU A 257 -14.05 2.27 11.72
N TYR A 258 -14.16 1.63 10.55
CA TYR A 258 -15.34 0.85 10.16
C TYR A 258 -15.64 -0.27 11.17
N LEU A 259 -14.63 -1.08 11.51
CA LEU A 259 -14.79 -2.18 12.47
C LEU A 259 -15.12 -1.69 13.87
N PHE A 260 -14.49 -0.63 14.36
CA PHE A 260 -14.81 -0.05 15.67
C PHE A 260 -16.24 0.44 15.71
N ARG A 261 -16.70 1.15 14.67
CA ARG A 261 -18.11 1.58 14.59
C ARG A 261 -19.05 0.36 14.67
N GLU A 262 -18.80 -0.64 13.83
CA GLU A 262 -19.63 -1.85 13.77
C GLU A 262 -19.69 -2.57 15.12
N LEU A 263 -18.54 -2.79 15.76
CA LEU A 263 -18.46 -3.50 17.05
C LEU A 263 -19.17 -2.76 18.18
N ILE A 264 -19.06 -1.43 18.22
CA ILE A 264 -19.71 -0.61 19.24
C ILE A 264 -21.23 -0.56 19.00
N GLU A 265 -21.69 -0.35 17.76
CA GLU A 265 -23.13 -0.32 17.41
C GLU A 265 -23.81 -1.68 17.65
N GLN A 266 -23.09 -2.79 17.42
CA GLN A 266 -23.59 -4.15 17.71
C GLN A 266 -23.50 -4.53 19.20
N GLY A 267 -22.97 -3.67 20.08
CA GLY A 267 -22.77 -3.96 21.50
C GLY A 267 -21.72 -5.04 21.77
N ARG A 268 -20.85 -5.33 20.81
CA ARG A 268 -19.76 -6.33 20.90
C ARG A 268 -18.50 -5.78 21.57
N MET A 269 -18.39 -4.45 21.70
CA MET A 269 -17.31 -3.75 22.37
C MET A 269 -17.84 -2.49 23.06
N HIS A 270 -17.31 -2.20 24.25
CA HIS A 270 -17.60 -0.93 24.91
C HIS A 270 -16.94 0.25 24.18
N SER A 271 -17.62 1.39 24.12
CA SER A 271 -17.02 2.60 23.55
C SER A 271 -15.88 3.08 24.43
N LEU A 272 -14.73 3.34 23.80
CA LEU A 272 -13.58 4.03 24.37
C LEU A 272 -13.23 5.19 23.45
N PRO A 273 -12.61 6.26 23.95
CA PRO A 273 -12.10 7.33 23.08
C PRO A 273 -11.12 6.76 22.06
N ILE A 274 -11.38 7.03 20.77
CA ILE A 274 -10.56 6.61 19.64
C ILE A 274 -9.90 7.85 19.05
N HIS A 275 -8.59 7.93 19.13
CA HIS A 275 -7.79 9.03 18.61
C HIS A 275 -7.11 8.64 17.32
N VAL A 276 -7.45 9.33 16.22
CA VAL A 276 -6.73 9.22 14.94
C VAL A 276 -5.67 10.33 14.92
N ASP A 277 -4.47 9.99 15.38
CA ASP A 277 -3.35 10.93 15.48
C ASP A 277 -2.44 10.83 14.24
N SER A 278 -2.98 11.25 13.10
CA SER A 278 -2.30 11.27 11.81
C SER A 278 -3.03 12.22 10.85
N PRO A 279 -2.51 13.43 10.56
CA PRO A 279 -3.14 14.35 9.60
C PRO A 279 -3.41 13.68 8.25
N MET A 280 -2.45 12.92 7.72
CA MET A 280 -2.66 12.19 6.46
C MET A 280 -3.82 11.18 6.55
N ALA A 281 -3.97 10.44 7.65
CA ALA A 281 -5.06 9.48 7.78
C ALA A 281 -6.43 10.18 7.85
N ILE A 282 -6.48 11.39 8.41
CA ILE A 282 -7.66 12.26 8.46
C ILE A 282 -8.04 12.68 7.03
N ASP A 283 -7.09 13.28 6.29
CA ASP A 283 -7.31 13.70 4.89
C ASP A 283 -7.73 12.53 3.99
N VAL A 284 -7.10 11.37 4.16
CA VAL A 284 -7.46 10.15 3.42
C VAL A 284 -8.87 9.67 3.77
N THR A 285 -9.29 9.77 5.04
CA THR A 285 -10.66 9.40 5.44
C THR A 285 -11.69 10.30 4.75
N ASP A 286 -11.37 11.57 4.54
CA ASP A 286 -12.21 12.48 3.77
C ASP A 286 -12.21 12.16 2.27
N LEU A 287 -11.11 11.63 1.72
CA LEU A 287 -11.10 11.11 0.35
C LEU A 287 -11.99 9.87 0.21
N TYR A 288 -11.96 8.95 1.17
CA TYR A 288 -12.89 7.81 1.19
C TYR A 288 -14.34 8.27 1.09
N ARG A 289 -14.75 9.27 1.87
CA ARG A 289 -16.12 9.84 1.82
C ARG A 289 -16.47 10.51 0.49
N ARG A 290 -15.50 10.92 -0.32
CA ARG A 290 -15.71 11.56 -1.63
C ARG A 290 -15.74 10.59 -2.80
N HIS A 291 -15.18 9.40 -2.65
CA HIS A 291 -15.06 8.39 -3.70
C HIS A 291 -15.91 7.15 -3.38
N GLU A 292 -17.21 7.36 -3.17
CA GLU A 292 -18.19 6.30 -2.85
C GLU A 292 -18.36 5.29 -3.99
N GLU A 293 -17.96 5.66 -5.21
CA GLU A 293 -17.99 4.78 -6.38
C GLU A 293 -17.14 3.51 -6.22
N ASP A 294 -16.19 3.51 -5.29
CA ASP A 294 -15.35 2.34 -4.99
C ASP A 294 -15.90 1.45 -3.87
N TYR A 295 -16.98 1.88 -3.19
CA TYR A 295 -17.58 1.12 -2.10
C TYR A 295 -18.24 -0.17 -2.57
N ASP A 296 -18.23 -1.17 -1.70
CA ASP A 296 -19.08 -2.33 -1.83
C ASP A 296 -20.57 -1.96 -1.60
N LEU A 297 -21.46 -2.91 -1.87
CA LEU A 297 -22.90 -2.68 -1.71
C LEU A 297 -23.31 -2.39 -0.26
N GLN A 298 -22.63 -2.99 0.71
CA GLN A 298 -22.94 -2.83 2.13
C GLN A 298 -22.55 -1.43 2.62
N THR A 299 -21.34 -1.00 2.32
CA THR A 299 -20.84 0.33 2.69
C THR A 299 -21.63 1.44 2.02
N GLY A 300 -21.95 1.28 0.71
CA GLY A 300 -22.81 2.23 0.00
C GLY A 300 -24.23 2.29 0.57
N ALA A 301 -24.79 1.18 1.06
CA ALA A 301 -26.09 1.16 1.72
C ALA A 301 -26.08 1.89 3.08
N LEU A 302 -24.99 1.86 3.82
CA LEU A 302 -24.83 2.65 5.07
C LEU A 302 -24.84 4.15 4.78
N GLU A 303 -24.04 4.61 3.81
CA GLU A 303 -24.02 6.03 3.40
C GLU A 303 -25.40 6.49 2.92
N ALA A 304 -26.09 5.70 2.12
CA ALA A 304 -27.45 6.00 1.64
C ALA A 304 -28.47 6.14 2.80
N GLN A 305 -28.25 5.51 3.95
CA GLN A 305 -29.02 5.63 5.16
C GLN A 305 -28.55 6.80 6.08
N GLY A 306 -27.53 7.57 5.67
CA GLY A 306 -26.96 8.64 6.44
C GLY A 306 -26.05 8.18 7.59
N ILE A 307 -25.65 6.91 7.60
CA ILE A 307 -24.69 6.35 8.55
C ILE A 307 -23.29 6.60 8.01
N LYS A 308 -22.45 7.26 8.80
CA LYS A 308 -21.06 7.56 8.44
C LYS A 308 -20.15 6.35 8.71
N PRO A 309 -19.66 5.62 7.71
CA PRO A 309 -18.95 4.33 7.91
C PRO A 309 -17.69 4.46 8.75
N PHE A 310 -16.99 5.60 8.67
CA PHE A 310 -15.69 5.85 9.32
C PHE A 310 -15.79 6.76 10.54
N SER A 311 -16.96 6.83 11.18
CA SER A 311 -17.19 7.68 12.35
C SER A 311 -17.74 6.85 13.52
N PRO A 312 -16.90 6.00 14.16
CA PRO A 312 -17.31 5.31 15.37
C PRO A 312 -17.69 6.32 16.46
N PRO A 313 -18.58 5.97 17.42
CA PRO A 313 -18.81 6.80 18.59
C PRO A 313 -17.50 7.15 19.30
N ASP A 314 -17.39 8.38 19.79
CA ASP A 314 -16.25 8.90 20.55
C ASP A 314 -14.92 8.89 19.77
N VAL A 315 -14.98 9.15 18.44
CA VAL A 315 -13.78 9.31 17.60
C VAL A 315 -13.31 10.76 17.62
N HIS A 316 -12.01 10.96 17.80
CA HIS A 316 -11.30 12.22 17.78
C HIS A 316 -10.25 12.22 16.67
N PHE A 317 -10.21 13.30 15.89
CA PHE A 317 -9.22 13.50 14.82
C PHE A 317 -8.22 14.54 15.29
N ASP A 318 -7.00 14.09 15.66
CA ASP A 318 -5.97 14.94 16.26
C ASP A 318 -5.07 15.52 15.15
N GLU A 319 -5.41 16.72 14.68
CA GLU A 319 -4.72 17.36 13.55
C GLU A 319 -3.42 18.03 14.00
N SER A 320 -3.46 18.77 15.12
CA SER A 320 -2.32 19.57 15.57
C SER A 320 -1.26 18.77 16.34
N VAL A 321 -0.07 19.33 16.45
CA VAL A 321 1.01 18.78 17.30
C VAL A 321 0.62 18.91 18.78
N GLU A 322 -0.13 19.91 19.13
CA GLU A 322 -0.63 20.18 20.47
C GLU A 322 -1.63 19.11 20.90
N ASP A 323 -2.58 18.71 20.02
CA ASP A 323 -3.52 17.61 20.27
C ASP A 323 -2.77 16.29 20.49
N SER A 324 -1.83 15.98 19.59
CA SER A 324 -0.98 14.79 19.71
C SER A 324 -0.22 14.75 21.05
N LYS A 325 0.32 15.89 21.51
CA LYS A 325 1.01 15.98 22.80
C LYS A 325 0.06 15.85 23.98
N ALA A 326 -1.19 16.35 23.87
CA ALA A 326 -2.19 16.24 24.92
C ALA A 326 -2.53 14.80 25.27
N LEU A 327 -2.44 13.87 24.31
CA LEU A 327 -2.59 12.42 24.54
C LEU A 327 -1.59 11.88 25.57
N ASN A 328 -0.46 12.56 25.75
CA ASN A 328 0.53 12.16 26.76
C ASN A 328 0.05 12.38 28.21
N ALA A 329 -0.91 13.24 28.45
CA ALA A 329 -1.49 13.53 29.77
C ALA A 329 -2.74 12.68 30.07
N VAL A 330 -3.19 11.86 29.15
CA VAL A 330 -4.35 10.98 29.35
C VAL A 330 -3.97 9.80 30.27
N HIS A 331 -4.80 9.58 31.30
CA HIS A 331 -4.59 8.54 32.33
C HIS A 331 -5.72 7.52 32.41
N TYR A 332 -6.64 7.54 31.46
CA TYR A 332 -7.70 6.52 31.31
C TYR A 332 -7.49 5.76 29.99
N PRO A 333 -8.14 4.58 29.83
CA PRO A 333 -7.98 3.80 28.63
C PRO A 333 -8.44 4.53 27.38
N ILE A 334 -7.56 4.56 26.36
CA ILE A 334 -7.85 5.12 25.01
C ILE A 334 -7.27 4.21 23.94
N ILE A 335 -7.74 4.41 22.71
CA ILE A 335 -7.21 3.81 21.51
C ILE A 335 -6.52 4.91 20.70
N ILE A 336 -5.26 4.71 20.30
CA ILE A 336 -4.51 5.62 19.44
C ILE A 336 -4.20 4.91 18.12
N ILE A 337 -4.73 5.42 17.01
CA ILE A 337 -4.41 4.98 15.64
C ILE A 337 -3.49 6.03 15.03
N SER A 338 -2.27 5.65 14.65
CA SER A 338 -1.29 6.63 14.14
C SER A 338 -0.40 6.06 13.04
N ALA A 339 -0.10 6.82 12.02
CA ALA A 339 0.84 6.45 10.96
C ALA A 339 2.31 6.64 11.42
N SER A 340 3.23 5.81 10.96
CA SER A 340 3.16 4.81 9.89
C SER A 340 2.87 3.38 10.40
N GLY A 341 2.26 2.55 9.55
CA GLY A 341 1.90 1.17 9.89
C GLY A 341 3.08 0.24 10.18
N MET A 342 4.28 0.51 9.67
CA MET A 342 5.51 -0.23 9.96
C MET A 342 6.40 0.43 11.03
N ALA A 343 5.88 1.44 11.73
CA ALA A 343 6.57 2.21 12.77
C ALA A 343 7.92 2.81 12.33
N THR A 344 8.05 3.19 11.06
CA THR A 344 9.31 3.70 10.49
C THR A 344 9.52 5.19 10.73
N GLY A 345 8.45 5.97 10.91
CA GLY A 345 8.48 7.43 11.11
C GLY A 345 7.11 7.93 11.58
N GLY A 346 6.95 9.25 11.67
CA GLY A 346 5.70 9.90 12.06
C GLY A 346 5.42 9.88 13.56
N ARG A 347 4.22 10.35 13.93
CA ARG A 347 3.78 10.51 15.33
C ARG A 347 3.73 9.19 16.10
N ILE A 348 3.48 8.07 15.43
CA ILE A 348 3.47 6.74 16.03
C ILE A 348 4.75 6.41 16.79
N VAL A 349 5.91 6.91 16.34
CA VAL A 349 7.20 6.63 16.99
C VAL A 349 7.26 7.26 18.39
N HIS A 350 6.63 8.44 18.59
CA HIS A 350 6.51 9.08 19.89
C HIS A 350 5.60 8.27 20.82
N HIS A 351 4.44 7.82 20.33
CA HIS A 351 3.54 6.96 21.09
C HIS A 351 4.18 5.63 21.48
N LEU A 352 4.91 4.99 20.56
CA LEU A 352 5.63 3.76 20.84
C LEU A 352 6.73 3.96 21.88
N GLN A 353 7.51 5.05 21.79
CA GLN A 353 8.55 5.35 22.80
C GLN A 353 7.97 5.48 24.21
N ARG A 354 6.78 6.07 24.32
CA ARG A 354 6.09 6.28 25.60
C ARG A 354 5.41 5.01 26.10
N CYS A 355 4.72 4.27 25.21
CA CYS A 355 3.80 3.21 25.62
C CYS A 355 4.47 1.84 25.72
N LEU A 356 5.55 1.56 24.98
CA LEU A 356 6.26 0.29 25.03
C LEU A 356 6.81 -0.08 26.41
N PRO A 357 7.30 0.87 27.26
CA PRO A 357 7.82 0.52 28.59
C PRO A 357 6.75 0.16 29.64
N ASP A 358 5.47 0.41 29.38
CA ASP A 358 4.39 0.16 30.35
C ASP A 358 3.62 -1.12 30.00
N HIS A 359 3.65 -2.10 30.91
CA HIS A 359 3.01 -3.41 30.77
C HIS A 359 1.48 -3.38 30.70
N ARG A 360 0.84 -2.27 31.08
CA ARG A 360 -0.60 -2.08 30.97
C ARG A 360 -1.04 -1.90 29.53
N ASN A 361 -0.17 -1.30 28.72
CA ASN A 361 -0.45 -0.96 27.32
C ASN A 361 -0.38 -2.18 26.40
N THR A 362 -1.03 -2.04 25.26
CA THR A 362 -0.93 -2.99 24.15
C THR A 362 -0.52 -2.24 22.88
N ILE A 363 0.48 -2.76 22.17
CA ILE A 363 0.80 -2.35 20.80
C ILE A 363 0.19 -3.39 19.87
N LEU A 364 -0.76 -2.96 19.05
CA LEU A 364 -1.50 -3.83 18.14
C LEU A 364 -1.05 -3.59 16.71
N PHE A 365 -0.31 -4.51 16.14
CA PHE A 365 0.04 -4.48 14.72
C PHE A 365 -1.09 -5.05 13.88
N VAL A 366 -1.45 -4.34 12.81
CA VAL A 366 -2.50 -4.73 11.88
C VAL A 366 -1.93 -4.83 10.47
N GLY A 367 -1.74 -6.06 9.99
CA GLY A 367 -1.17 -6.37 8.68
C GLY A 367 0.34 -6.57 8.67
N PHE A 368 0.88 -6.68 7.44
CA PHE A 368 2.26 -7.08 7.16
C PHE A 368 3.30 -6.11 7.73
N GLN A 369 4.39 -6.68 8.27
CA GLN A 369 5.56 -5.93 8.73
C GLN A 369 6.79 -6.38 7.95
N ALA A 370 7.28 -5.54 7.04
CA ALA A 370 8.41 -5.85 6.17
C ALA A 370 9.73 -6.05 6.94
N ALA A 371 10.59 -6.91 6.43
CA ALA A 371 11.92 -7.14 7.00
C ALA A 371 12.72 -5.83 7.10
N GLY A 372 13.46 -5.66 8.20
CA GLY A 372 14.27 -4.46 8.47
C GLY A 372 13.49 -3.25 8.97
N THR A 373 12.18 -3.34 9.17
CA THR A 373 11.38 -2.27 9.77
C THR A 373 11.36 -2.36 11.30
N ARG A 374 11.08 -1.22 11.95
CA ARG A 374 10.96 -1.16 13.41
C ARG A 374 9.77 -1.98 13.92
N GLY A 375 8.64 -1.96 13.18
CA GLY A 375 7.48 -2.79 13.51
C GLY A 375 7.83 -4.28 13.57
N ARG A 376 8.59 -4.79 12.59
CA ARG A 376 9.05 -6.18 12.58
C ARG A 376 9.93 -6.54 13.78
N LEU A 377 10.82 -5.63 14.19
CA LEU A 377 11.66 -5.82 15.38
C LEU A 377 10.83 -5.88 16.66
N ILE A 378 9.84 -4.99 16.82
CA ILE A 378 8.94 -4.96 17.98
C ILE A 378 8.12 -6.25 18.04
N GLN A 379 7.54 -6.72 16.91
CA GLN A 379 6.82 -8.00 16.85
C GLN A 379 7.69 -9.18 17.27
N ALA A 380 8.97 -9.15 16.94
CA ALA A 380 9.93 -10.19 17.32
C ALA A 380 10.45 -10.02 18.76
N GLY A 381 9.95 -9.07 19.55
CA GLY A 381 10.41 -8.79 20.91
C GLY A 381 11.87 -8.26 20.97
N GLN A 382 12.39 -7.80 19.85
CA GLN A 382 13.79 -7.33 19.79
C GLN A 382 13.89 -5.87 20.23
N PRO A 383 15.00 -5.48 20.93
CA PRO A 383 15.22 -4.11 21.32
C PRO A 383 15.18 -3.16 20.12
N VAL A 384 14.46 -2.04 20.26
CA VAL A 384 14.33 -1.05 19.19
C VAL A 384 14.94 0.28 19.61
N LYS A 385 15.62 0.92 18.66
CA LYS A 385 16.20 2.26 18.88
C LYS A 385 15.26 3.33 18.36
N MET A 386 14.84 4.24 19.26
CA MET A 386 13.98 5.40 18.94
C MET A 386 14.68 6.67 19.45
N TYR A 387 14.81 7.67 18.58
CA TYR A 387 15.48 8.95 18.91
C TYR A 387 16.85 8.78 19.61
N GLY A 388 17.63 7.77 19.20
CA GLY A 388 18.97 7.51 19.72
C GLY A 388 19.03 6.64 20.97
N GLN A 389 17.90 6.29 21.59
CA GLN A 389 17.82 5.48 22.80
C GLN A 389 17.17 4.12 22.54
N TYR A 390 17.63 3.07 23.22
CA TYR A 390 16.94 1.78 23.22
C TYR A 390 15.72 1.84 24.14
N VAL A 391 14.59 1.36 23.64
CA VAL A 391 13.31 1.31 24.37
C VAL A 391 13.04 -0.13 24.79
N ASN A 392 12.78 -0.33 26.08
CA ASN A 392 12.39 -1.64 26.62
C ASN A 392 10.93 -1.97 26.23
N ILE A 393 10.72 -3.18 25.76
CA ILE A 393 9.38 -3.69 25.42
C ILE A 393 8.81 -4.41 26.65
N ARG A 394 7.82 -3.79 27.31
CA ARG A 394 7.05 -4.36 28.43
C ARG A 394 5.56 -4.42 28.10
N ALA A 395 5.10 -3.57 27.19
CA ALA A 395 3.75 -3.61 26.66
C ALA A 395 3.45 -4.98 26.03
N ARG A 396 2.18 -5.37 26.01
CA ARG A 396 1.75 -6.54 25.23
C ARG A 396 1.87 -6.22 23.74
N ILE A 397 2.39 -7.18 22.99
CA ILE A 397 2.48 -7.07 21.53
C ILE A 397 1.47 -8.04 20.95
N GLU A 398 0.50 -7.50 20.25
CA GLU A 398 -0.56 -8.26 19.59
C GLU A 398 -0.50 -8.02 18.07
N THR A 399 -0.99 -8.98 17.31
CA THR A 399 -1.03 -8.90 15.83
C THR A 399 -2.37 -9.42 15.32
N LEU A 400 -2.97 -8.68 14.40
CA LEU A 400 -4.15 -9.08 13.62
C LEU A 400 -3.73 -9.23 12.16
N ASP A 401 -3.34 -10.44 11.76
CA ASP A 401 -2.86 -10.72 10.40
C ASP A 401 -4.01 -10.80 9.38
N ASN A 402 -5.23 -11.05 9.84
CA ASN A 402 -6.43 -11.12 9.00
C ASN A 402 -6.96 -9.75 8.53
N LEU A 403 -6.34 -8.65 8.95
CA LEU A 403 -6.58 -7.30 8.41
C LEU A 403 -5.53 -6.90 7.36
N SER A 404 -4.87 -7.82 6.66
CA SER A 404 -4.03 -7.46 5.52
C SER A 404 -4.86 -6.95 4.34
N GLY A 405 -4.37 -5.96 3.60
CA GLY A 405 -5.00 -5.46 2.38
C GLY A 405 -4.78 -6.38 1.17
N HIS A 406 -3.82 -7.32 1.23
CA HIS A 406 -3.52 -8.22 0.12
C HIS A 406 -4.25 -9.55 0.25
N ALA A 407 -4.65 -10.10 -0.88
CA ALA A 407 -5.16 -11.46 -0.96
C ALA A 407 -4.11 -12.50 -0.51
N ASP A 408 -4.55 -13.55 0.17
CA ASP A 408 -3.71 -14.71 0.43
C ASP A 408 -3.67 -15.68 -0.78
N TYR A 409 -2.80 -16.72 -0.72
CA TYR A 409 -2.68 -17.63 -1.86
C TYR A 409 -3.99 -18.38 -2.18
N GLY A 410 -4.83 -18.66 -1.18
CA GLY A 410 -6.12 -19.34 -1.40
C GLY A 410 -7.11 -18.42 -2.09
N GLU A 411 -7.14 -17.15 -1.71
CA GLU A 411 -7.95 -16.10 -2.36
C GLU A 411 -7.47 -15.85 -3.79
N ILE A 412 -6.15 -15.76 -4.01
CA ILE A 412 -5.55 -15.63 -5.35
C ILE A 412 -5.93 -16.83 -6.22
N LEU A 413 -5.75 -18.06 -5.75
CA LEU A 413 -6.12 -19.25 -6.52
C LEU A 413 -7.61 -19.28 -6.83
N GLY A 414 -8.46 -18.94 -5.84
CA GLY A 414 -9.91 -18.83 -6.04
C GLY A 414 -10.29 -17.78 -7.11
N TRP A 415 -9.55 -16.67 -7.18
CA TRP A 415 -9.72 -15.64 -8.21
C TRP A 415 -9.25 -16.16 -9.58
N LEU A 416 -8.08 -16.82 -9.66
CA LEU A 416 -7.53 -17.39 -10.89
C LEU A 416 -8.42 -18.49 -11.46
N HIS A 417 -9.06 -19.31 -10.64
CA HIS A 417 -10.01 -20.36 -11.08
C HIS A 417 -11.23 -19.79 -11.82
N LYS A 418 -11.58 -18.53 -11.62
CA LYS A 418 -12.70 -17.87 -12.30
C LYS A 418 -12.34 -17.39 -13.71
N PHE A 419 -11.06 -17.45 -14.13
CA PHE A 419 -10.67 -17.10 -15.49
C PHE A 419 -11.20 -18.12 -16.47
N GLN A 420 -11.86 -17.69 -17.53
CA GLN A 420 -12.42 -18.56 -18.56
C GLN A 420 -11.32 -19.22 -19.41
N LYS A 421 -10.20 -18.52 -19.58
CA LYS A 421 -9.02 -18.99 -20.33
C LYS A 421 -7.75 -18.65 -19.57
N ALA A 422 -6.88 -19.63 -19.43
CA ALA A 422 -5.55 -19.42 -18.86
C ALA A 422 -4.76 -18.36 -19.65
N PRO A 423 -4.01 -17.46 -18.99
CA PRO A 423 -3.04 -16.61 -19.65
C PRO A 423 -1.99 -17.44 -20.38
N GLY A 424 -1.47 -16.93 -21.50
CA GLY A 424 -0.40 -17.59 -22.23
C GLY A 424 0.86 -17.76 -21.38
N LYS A 425 1.15 -16.76 -20.52
CA LYS A 425 2.25 -16.78 -19.53
C LYS A 425 1.91 -15.95 -18.32
N THR A 426 2.20 -16.45 -17.12
CA THR A 426 2.06 -15.70 -15.86
C THR A 426 3.42 -15.40 -15.26
N PHE A 427 3.66 -14.16 -14.88
CA PHE A 427 4.83 -13.72 -14.15
C PHE A 427 4.45 -13.32 -12.73
N LEU A 428 5.05 -13.96 -11.73
CA LEU A 428 4.89 -13.55 -10.34
C LEU A 428 5.86 -12.41 -10.00
N VAL A 429 5.30 -11.37 -9.43
CA VAL A 429 5.97 -10.14 -9.02
C VAL A 429 5.51 -9.77 -7.62
N HIS A 430 6.01 -8.70 -7.05
CA HIS A 430 5.55 -8.11 -5.79
C HIS A 430 5.42 -9.15 -4.66
N GLY A 431 6.53 -9.85 -4.36
CA GLY A 431 6.60 -10.85 -3.30
C GLY A 431 8.04 -11.14 -2.90
N GLU A 432 8.23 -11.53 -1.64
CA GLU A 432 9.51 -12.05 -1.19
C GLU A 432 9.80 -13.40 -1.89
N PRO A 433 11.08 -13.79 -2.07
CA PRO A 433 11.44 -14.96 -2.90
C PRO A 433 10.71 -16.26 -2.49
N ALA A 434 10.55 -16.50 -1.19
CA ALA A 434 9.88 -17.69 -0.68
C ALA A 434 8.37 -17.68 -0.98
N ALA A 435 7.71 -16.54 -0.83
CA ALA A 435 6.29 -16.38 -1.12
C ALA A 435 5.99 -16.51 -2.61
N ALA A 436 6.79 -15.86 -3.46
CA ALA A 436 6.64 -15.95 -4.90
C ALA A 436 6.86 -17.39 -5.40
N GLU A 437 7.89 -18.09 -4.92
CA GLU A 437 8.16 -19.49 -5.33
C GLU A 437 7.05 -20.44 -4.82
N SER A 438 6.55 -20.23 -3.60
CA SER A 438 5.42 -21.01 -3.07
C SER A 438 4.16 -20.85 -3.93
N LEU A 439 3.80 -19.61 -4.30
CA LEU A 439 2.66 -19.34 -5.17
C LEU A 439 2.87 -19.93 -6.58
N ARG A 440 4.09 -19.81 -7.12
CA ARG A 440 4.44 -20.42 -8.42
C ARG A 440 4.13 -21.91 -8.44
N GLN A 441 4.57 -22.63 -7.40
CA GLN A 441 4.33 -24.07 -7.29
C GLN A 441 2.84 -24.41 -7.23
N LYS A 442 2.06 -23.65 -6.43
CA LYS A 442 0.60 -23.86 -6.30
C LYS A 442 -0.11 -23.62 -7.63
N VAL A 443 0.16 -22.50 -8.30
CA VAL A 443 -0.45 -22.17 -9.59
C VAL A 443 -0.10 -23.22 -10.65
N ALA A 444 1.17 -23.67 -10.70
CA ALA A 444 1.60 -24.71 -11.64
C ALA A 444 0.94 -26.06 -11.34
N GLN A 445 0.77 -26.44 -10.07
CA GLN A 445 0.19 -27.73 -9.68
C GLN A 445 -1.34 -27.77 -9.81
N GLU A 446 -2.03 -26.72 -9.36
CA GLU A 446 -3.49 -26.71 -9.29
C GLU A 446 -4.16 -26.27 -10.60
N LEU A 447 -3.58 -25.28 -11.28
CA LEU A 447 -4.12 -24.72 -12.51
C LEU A 447 -3.40 -25.20 -13.77
N GLN A 448 -2.23 -25.79 -13.63
CA GLN A 448 -1.34 -26.23 -14.73
C GLN A 448 -0.98 -25.07 -15.69
N TRP A 449 -0.91 -23.85 -15.16
CA TRP A 449 -0.54 -22.67 -15.93
C TRP A 449 0.96 -22.56 -16.12
N ASP A 450 1.37 -21.95 -17.23
CA ASP A 450 2.77 -21.55 -17.43
C ASP A 450 3.09 -20.33 -16.57
N VAL A 451 3.74 -20.56 -15.42
CA VAL A 451 4.03 -19.55 -14.41
C VAL A 451 5.50 -19.52 -14.03
N SER A 452 6.07 -18.33 -13.92
CA SER A 452 7.46 -18.12 -13.49
C SER A 452 7.59 -16.92 -12.57
N VAL A 453 8.58 -16.91 -11.69
CA VAL A 453 8.94 -15.73 -10.88
C VAL A 453 9.80 -14.82 -11.74
N ALA A 454 9.40 -13.54 -11.82
CA ALA A 454 10.15 -12.56 -12.61
C ALA A 454 11.46 -12.17 -11.91
N SER A 455 12.47 -11.84 -12.71
CA SER A 455 13.77 -11.40 -12.22
C SER A 455 14.02 -9.91 -12.55
N TYR A 456 14.78 -9.22 -11.70
CA TYR A 456 15.17 -7.84 -11.93
C TYR A 456 15.92 -7.67 -13.25
N LEU A 457 15.51 -6.69 -14.06
CA LEU A 457 15.98 -6.41 -15.40
C LEU A 457 15.71 -7.52 -16.45
N GLN A 458 14.89 -8.52 -16.11
CA GLN A 458 14.41 -9.47 -17.09
C GLN A 458 13.66 -8.74 -18.21
N LYS A 459 13.97 -9.09 -19.47
CA LYS A 459 13.26 -8.59 -20.66
C LYS A 459 12.61 -9.74 -21.39
N VAL A 460 11.33 -9.58 -21.70
CA VAL A 460 10.50 -10.56 -22.41
C VAL A 460 10.07 -9.95 -23.73
N GLN A 461 10.22 -10.68 -24.84
CA GLN A 461 9.65 -10.30 -26.13
C GLN A 461 8.17 -10.70 -26.15
N LEU A 462 7.31 -9.81 -26.60
CA LEU A 462 5.85 -9.98 -26.62
C LEU A 462 5.35 -10.56 -27.96
#